data_c5c51f825e1537ea8b4c4e342cfe404e
#
_entry.id   c5c51f825e1537ea8b4c4e342cfe404e
#
_cell.length_a   1.000
_cell.length_b   1.000
_cell.length_c   1.000
_cell.angle_alpha   90.00
_cell.angle_beta   90.00
_cell.angle_gamma   90.00
#
_symmetry.space_group_name_H-M   'P 1'
#
loop_
_entity.id
_entity.type
_entity.pdbx_description
1 polymer ?
#
loop_
_entity_poly.entity_id
_entity_poly.type
_entity_poly.pdbx_seq_one_letter_code
_entity_poly.pdbx_strand_id
1 'polypeptide(L)'
;MATDILGAVYDYIKTYAWDATDQECPQYRDDQIIRGGLNEMAVTRDKMEMCIIYHQHTTRHGTNHYRYQNQGTDGAQFVQGTSELVEHLIQVDMVSAEPVVKQEVTAKRAQAIEMLSRSPIGTAFFKSRDLNLISAEDVTVINQWDETKNYLCRYTLKLHIEQRFELSTPIDYFTRVRVKSVRAHTPETRQNEPGYLLTENVDNNHT
;
A
#
# COMPACT_ATOMS: atom_id res chain seq x y z
N MET A 1 -6.61 -11.43 -0.61
CA MET A 1 -6.72 -10.78 -1.93
C MET A 1 -6.00 -9.45 -1.83
N ALA A 2 -5.07 -9.11 -2.72
CA ALA A 2 -4.41 -7.80 -2.66
C ALA A 2 -5.43 -6.71 -3.00
N THR A 3 -5.50 -5.67 -2.17
CA THR A 3 -6.39 -4.53 -2.41
C THR A 3 -5.87 -3.71 -3.59
N ASP A 4 -6.74 -3.32 -4.51
CA ASP A 4 -6.40 -2.40 -5.61
C ASP A 4 -6.13 -0.99 -5.06
N ILE A 5 -4.87 -0.65 -4.87
CA ILE A 5 -4.45 0.63 -4.30
C ILE A 5 -4.84 1.80 -5.21
N LEU A 6 -4.63 1.66 -6.53
CA LEU A 6 -5.01 2.71 -7.48
C LEU A 6 -6.52 2.91 -7.51
N GLY A 7 -7.30 1.82 -7.36
CA GLY A 7 -8.73 1.89 -7.19
C GLY A 7 -9.15 2.61 -5.91
N ALA A 8 -8.47 2.33 -4.79
CA ALA A 8 -8.75 3.02 -3.53
C ALA A 8 -8.45 4.52 -3.62
N VAL A 9 -7.32 4.90 -4.25
CA VAL A 9 -6.98 6.32 -4.46
C VAL A 9 -7.95 7.00 -5.43
N TYR A 10 -8.38 6.30 -6.49
CA TYR A 10 -9.42 6.79 -7.38
C TYR A 10 -10.71 7.13 -6.64
N ASP A 11 -11.21 6.20 -5.82
CA ASP A 11 -12.42 6.41 -5.01
C ASP A 11 -12.25 7.55 -4.01
N TYR A 12 -11.04 7.67 -3.43
CA TYR A 12 -10.72 8.74 -2.50
C TYR A 12 -10.80 10.11 -3.16
N ILE A 13 -10.16 10.26 -4.32
CA ILE A 13 -10.20 11.51 -5.08
C ILE A 13 -11.61 11.83 -5.54
N LYS A 14 -12.32 10.85 -6.09
CA LYS A 14 -13.69 11.02 -6.52
C LYS A 14 -14.60 11.49 -5.39
N THR A 15 -14.37 11.00 -4.18
CA THR A 15 -15.19 11.34 -3.01
C THR A 15 -14.87 12.71 -2.43
N TYR A 16 -13.60 13.10 -2.43
CA TYR A 16 -13.13 14.21 -1.61
C TYR A 16 -12.48 15.37 -2.38
N ALA A 17 -12.13 15.19 -3.68
CA ALA A 17 -11.52 16.27 -4.46
C ALA A 17 -12.56 17.28 -4.98
N TRP A 18 -13.49 17.68 -4.11
CA TRP A 18 -14.52 18.67 -4.44
C TRP A 18 -15.08 19.28 -3.18
N ASP A 19 -15.67 20.46 -3.31
CA ASP A 19 -16.38 21.13 -2.21
C ASP A 19 -17.89 21.09 -2.50
N ALA A 20 -18.64 20.36 -1.66
CA ALA A 20 -20.08 20.25 -1.79
C ALA A 20 -20.82 21.59 -1.64
N THR A 21 -20.18 22.57 -1.02
CA THR A 21 -20.73 23.93 -0.79
C THR A 21 -20.35 24.92 -1.90
N ASP A 22 -19.34 24.59 -2.70
CA ASP A 22 -18.84 25.43 -3.79
C ASP A 22 -19.32 24.89 -5.15
N GLN A 23 -20.30 25.55 -5.74
CA GLN A 23 -20.83 25.19 -7.07
C GLN A 23 -19.78 25.32 -8.19
N GLU A 24 -18.73 26.09 -7.98
CA GLU A 24 -17.63 26.26 -8.94
C GLU A 24 -16.62 25.11 -8.86
N CYS A 25 -16.66 24.30 -7.81
CA CYS A 25 -15.78 23.14 -7.59
C CYS A 25 -16.57 21.81 -7.63
N PRO A 26 -17.13 21.42 -8.76
CA PRO A 26 -17.90 20.19 -8.86
C PRO A 26 -17.04 18.94 -8.74
N GLN A 27 -17.67 17.83 -8.39
CA GLN A 27 -17.02 16.52 -8.36
C GLN A 27 -16.42 16.16 -9.74
N TYR A 28 -15.27 15.49 -9.75
CA TYR A 28 -14.72 14.91 -10.97
C TYR A 28 -15.67 13.89 -11.59
N ARG A 29 -15.82 13.93 -12.90
CA ARG A 29 -16.47 12.88 -13.65
C ARG A 29 -15.55 11.68 -13.81
N ASP A 30 -16.12 10.50 -14.07
CA ASP A 30 -15.33 9.26 -14.20
C ASP A 30 -14.30 9.32 -15.32
N ASP A 31 -14.60 10.04 -16.41
CA ASP A 31 -13.72 10.23 -17.55
C ASP A 31 -12.59 11.25 -17.31
N GLN A 32 -12.65 11.98 -16.20
CA GLN A 32 -11.63 12.96 -15.80
C GLN A 32 -10.58 12.40 -14.84
N ILE A 33 -10.83 11.23 -14.21
CA ILE A 33 -9.85 10.57 -13.35
C ILE A 33 -9.25 9.39 -14.10
N ILE A 34 -7.95 9.43 -14.30
CA ILE A 34 -7.22 8.49 -15.13
C ILE A 34 -6.25 7.71 -14.26
N ARG A 35 -6.30 6.38 -14.37
CA ARG A 35 -5.33 5.48 -13.71
C ARG A 35 -4.30 5.05 -14.75
N GLY A 36 -3.01 5.20 -14.46
CA GLY A 36 -1.97 4.73 -15.35
C GLY A 36 -0.77 5.67 -15.47
N GLY A 37 0.22 5.26 -16.25
CA GLY A 37 1.42 6.04 -16.49
C GLY A 37 1.19 7.19 -17.47
N LEU A 38 1.87 8.31 -17.23
CA LEU A 38 1.82 9.52 -18.06
C LEU A 38 2.24 9.28 -19.52
N ASN A 39 3.02 8.23 -19.79
CA ASN A 39 3.61 7.97 -21.11
C ASN A 39 2.63 7.39 -22.15
N GLU A 40 1.44 6.98 -21.74
CA GLU A 40 0.47 6.32 -22.64
C GLU A 40 -0.72 7.20 -22.98
N MET A 41 -0.78 8.42 -22.45
CA MET A 41 -1.96 9.26 -22.59
C MET A 41 -1.64 10.54 -23.35
N ALA A 42 -2.11 10.59 -24.58
CA ALA A 42 -2.32 11.87 -25.24
C ALA A 42 -3.36 12.67 -24.44
N VAL A 43 -2.93 13.75 -23.81
CA VAL A 43 -3.83 14.75 -23.23
C VAL A 43 -4.64 15.35 -24.37
N THR A 44 -5.86 14.84 -24.56
CA THR A 44 -6.73 15.37 -25.60
C THR A 44 -7.19 16.76 -25.17
N ARG A 45 -7.12 17.72 -26.12
CA ARG A 45 -7.52 19.13 -25.92
C ARG A 45 -8.91 19.33 -25.31
N ASP A 46 -9.79 18.36 -25.45
CA ASP A 46 -11.17 18.44 -24.97
C ASP A 46 -11.30 18.21 -23.46
N LYS A 47 -10.26 17.72 -22.78
CA LYS A 47 -10.27 17.49 -21.34
C LYS A 47 -9.52 18.64 -20.63
N MET A 48 -10.25 19.73 -20.40
CA MET A 48 -9.70 20.94 -19.77
C MET A 48 -9.30 20.73 -18.29
N GLU A 49 -9.78 19.67 -17.64
CA GLU A 49 -9.45 19.31 -16.26
C GLU A 49 -9.35 17.79 -16.16
N MET A 50 -8.27 17.30 -15.57
CA MET A 50 -8.07 15.87 -15.35
C MET A 50 -7.27 15.60 -14.09
N CYS A 51 -7.49 14.44 -13.52
CA CYS A 51 -6.69 13.89 -12.44
C CYS A 51 -6.03 12.61 -12.92
N ILE A 52 -4.72 12.52 -12.79
CA ILE A 52 -3.94 11.36 -13.20
C ILE A 52 -3.36 10.73 -11.95
N ILE A 53 -3.62 9.44 -11.76
CA ILE A 53 -3.15 8.68 -10.62
C ILE A 53 -2.21 7.61 -11.14
N TYR A 54 -0.97 7.58 -10.65
CA TYR A 54 -0.03 6.54 -11.02
C TYR A 54 0.87 6.13 -9.86
N HIS A 55 1.27 4.87 -9.93
CA HIS A 55 2.18 4.28 -8.99
C HIS A 55 3.62 4.63 -9.36
N GLN A 56 4.36 5.27 -8.46
CA GLN A 56 5.76 5.64 -8.72
C GLN A 56 6.71 4.50 -8.39
N HIS A 57 6.69 4.05 -7.16
CA HIS A 57 7.53 2.94 -6.71
C HIS A 57 6.95 2.26 -5.47
N THR A 58 7.52 1.11 -5.17
CA THR A 58 7.20 0.31 -4.01
C THR A 58 8.44 0.14 -3.16
N THR A 59 8.32 0.40 -1.87
CA THR A 59 9.40 0.18 -0.90
C THR A 59 8.96 -0.87 0.11
N ARG A 60 9.81 -1.86 0.31
CA ARG A 60 9.57 -2.90 1.29
C ARG A 60 10.09 -2.47 2.65
N HIS A 61 9.26 -2.59 3.67
CA HIS A 61 9.64 -2.32 5.05
C HIS A 61 9.90 -3.60 5.83
N GLY A 62 11.17 -3.82 6.17
CA GLY A 62 11.58 -4.91 7.05
C GLY A 62 11.66 -6.30 6.39
N THR A 63 11.73 -7.30 7.24
CA THR A 63 11.78 -8.72 6.87
C THR A 63 10.39 -9.33 6.95
N ASN A 64 10.16 -10.41 6.20
CA ASN A 64 8.92 -11.17 6.28
C ASN A 64 8.66 -11.66 7.69
N HIS A 65 7.44 -11.50 8.14
CA HIS A 65 6.97 -12.14 9.37
C HIS A 65 6.38 -13.49 9.04
N TYR A 66 6.83 -14.51 9.75
CA TYR A 66 6.34 -15.88 9.59
C TYR A 66 5.43 -16.22 10.76
N ARG A 67 4.27 -16.77 10.46
CA ARG A 67 3.31 -17.27 11.44
C ARG A 67 2.92 -18.69 11.08
N TYR A 68 3.02 -19.60 12.04
CA TYR A 68 2.61 -20.98 11.88
C TYR A 68 1.28 -21.21 12.58
N GLN A 69 0.31 -21.71 11.86
CA GLN A 69 -1.01 -22.01 12.41
C GLN A 69 -1.41 -23.45 12.11
N ASN A 70 -1.94 -24.13 13.11
CA ASN A 70 -2.59 -25.42 12.92
C ASN A 70 -4.05 -25.17 12.52
N GLN A 71 -4.43 -25.58 11.32
CA GLN A 71 -5.80 -25.43 10.80
C GLN A 71 -6.61 -26.73 10.86
N GLY A 72 -6.01 -27.85 11.25
CA GLY A 72 -6.69 -29.15 11.32
C GLY A 72 -7.24 -29.44 12.71
N THR A 73 -8.45 -29.99 12.79
CA THR A 73 -9.03 -30.57 14.02
C THR A 73 -8.21 -31.77 14.51
N ASP A 74 -7.47 -32.42 13.62
CA ASP A 74 -6.64 -33.61 13.91
C ASP A 74 -5.13 -33.33 13.95
N GLY A 75 -4.72 -32.05 13.97
CA GLY A 75 -3.31 -31.66 14.06
C GLY A 75 -2.46 -31.93 12.81
N ALA A 76 -3.09 -32.27 11.69
CA ALA A 76 -2.39 -32.76 10.50
C ALA A 76 -2.08 -31.69 9.44
N GLN A 77 -2.65 -30.49 9.54
CA GLN A 77 -2.37 -29.42 8.59
C GLN A 77 -1.82 -28.18 9.27
N PHE A 78 -0.56 -27.90 9.01
CA PHE A 78 0.04 -26.62 9.37
C PHE A 78 0.05 -25.69 8.15
N VAL A 79 -0.22 -24.43 8.42
CA VAL A 79 -0.16 -23.37 7.42
C VAL A 79 0.87 -22.37 7.87
N GLN A 80 1.82 -22.09 7.00
CA GLN A 80 2.74 -20.98 7.19
C GLN A 80 2.12 -19.72 6.59
N GLY A 81 1.79 -18.78 7.44
CA GLY A 81 1.48 -17.43 7.03
C GLY A 81 2.76 -16.62 6.92
N THR A 82 2.97 -16.02 5.77
CA THR A 82 4.04 -15.04 5.55
C THR A 82 3.38 -13.69 5.36
N SER A 83 3.78 -12.69 6.13
CA SER A 83 3.28 -11.32 5.94
C SER A 83 4.43 -10.36 5.72
N GLU A 84 4.18 -9.36 4.89
CA GLU A 84 5.12 -8.32 4.52
C GLU A 84 4.41 -6.97 4.52
N LEU A 85 5.08 -5.94 5.02
CA LEU A 85 4.63 -4.55 4.93
C LEU A 85 5.34 -3.88 3.76
N VAL A 86 4.54 -3.30 2.89
CA VAL A 86 5.01 -2.65 1.68
C VAL A 86 4.42 -1.26 1.59
N GLU A 87 5.26 -0.27 1.42
CA GLU A 87 4.87 1.11 1.15
C GLU A 87 4.82 1.36 -0.34
N HIS A 88 3.74 1.96 -0.79
CA HIS A 88 3.50 2.40 -2.15
C HIS A 88 3.49 3.91 -2.21
N LEU A 89 4.33 4.47 -3.06
CA LEU A 89 4.29 5.89 -3.38
C LEU A 89 3.37 6.09 -4.58
N ILE A 90 2.25 6.75 -4.34
CA ILE A 90 1.25 7.07 -5.36
C ILE A 90 1.29 8.56 -5.63
N GLN A 91 1.54 8.93 -6.87
CA GLN A 91 1.47 10.32 -7.30
C GLN A 91 0.10 10.60 -7.91
N VAL A 92 -0.44 11.74 -7.52
CA VAL A 92 -1.70 12.28 -8.00
C VAL A 92 -1.42 13.63 -8.65
N ASP A 93 -1.64 13.71 -9.93
CA ASP A 93 -1.48 14.94 -10.71
C ASP A 93 -2.84 15.48 -11.10
N MET A 94 -3.17 16.66 -10.62
CA MET A 94 -4.34 17.39 -11.02
C MET A 94 -3.94 18.44 -12.04
N VAL A 95 -4.38 18.28 -13.27
CA VAL A 95 -3.98 19.11 -14.41
C VAL A 95 -5.16 19.98 -14.85
N SER A 96 -4.88 21.25 -15.07
CA SER A 96 -5.82 22.21 -15.63
C SER A 96 -5.18 22.94 -16.79
N ALA A 97 -5.86 22.93 -17.94
CA ALA A 97 -5.60 23.83 -19.02
C ALA A 97 -6.40 25.11 -18.81
N GLU A 98 -5.91 26.26 -19.34
CA GLU A 98 -6.59 27.56 -19.25
C GLU A 98 -8.15 27.48 -19.32
N PRO A 99 -8.88 28.34 -18.64
CA PRO A 99 -8.56 29.66 -18.10
C PRO A 99 -8.21 29.68 -16.59
N VAL A 100 -7.78 30.83 -16.10
CA VAL A 100 -7.35 31.06 -14.68
C VAL A 100 -8.35 30.52 -13.67
N VAL A 101 -9.64 30.70 -13.90
CA VAL A 101 -10.71 30.19 -13.00
C VAL A 101 -10.61 28.66 -12.79
N LYS A 102 -10.27 27.92 -13.82
CA LYS A 102 -10.10 26.45 -13.70
C LYS A 102 -8.85 26.07 -12.94
N GLN A 103 -7.80 26.88 -13.00
CA GLN A 103 -6.60 26.68 -12.20
C GLN A 103 -6.90 26.84 -10.72
N GLU A 104 -7.73 27.83 -10.34
CA GLU A 104 -8.17 28.03 -8.96
C GLU A 104 -9.00 26.84 -8.45
N VAL A 105 -9.90 26.31 -9.27
CA VAL A 105 -10.67 25.11 -8.94
C VAL A 105 -9.77 23.91 -8.73
N THR A 106 -8.78 23.71 -9.61
CA THR A 106 -7.83 22.62 -9.51
C THR A 106 -6.93 22.76 -8.27
N ALA A 107 -6.53 24.01 -7.93
CA ALA A 107 -5.80 24.30 -6.71
C ALA A 107 -6.61 23.94 -5.45
N LYS A 108 -7.88 24.36 -5.40
CA LYS A 108 -8.79 24.03 -4.29
C LYS A 108 -8.95 22.52 -4.12
N ARG A 109 -9.08 21.76 -5.23
CA ARG A 109 -9.16 20.29 -5.19
C ARG A 109 -7.89 19.66 -4.63
N ALA A 110 -6.73 20.12 -5.09
CA ALA A 110 -5.45 19.61 -4.61
C ALA A 110 -5.26 19.88 -3.12
N GLN A 111 -5.58 21.10 -2.66
CA GLN A 111 -5.54 21.47 -1.24
C GLN A 111 -6.54 20.68 -0.40
N ALA A 112 -7.75 20.44 -0.91
CA ALA A 112 -8.75 19.64 -0.21
C ALA A 112 -8.24 18.21 0.02
N ILE A 113 -7.68 17.56 -1.01
CA ILE A 113 -7.11 16.22 -0.89
C ILE A 113 -5.89 16.20 0.05
N GLU A 114 -5.00 17.19 -0.04
CA GLU A 114 -3.86 17.31 0.88
C GLU A 114 -4.32 17.40 2.33
N MET A 115 -5.24 18.34 2.62
CA MET A 115 -5.75 18.56 3.97
C MET A 115 -6.47 17.34 4.53
N LEU A 116 -7.33 16.70 3.72
CA LEU A 116 -8.08 15.53 4.14
C LEU A 116 -7.18 14.30 4.31
N SER A 117 -6.14 14.16 3.50
CA SER A 117 -5.16 13.09 3.64
C SER A 117 -4.38 13.16 4.95
N ARG A 118 -4.20 14.37 5.50
CA ARG A 118 -3.56 14.59 6.82
C ARG A 118 -4.56 14.54 7.99
N SER A 119 -5.82 14.33 7.69
CA SER A 119 -6.89 14.28 8.68
C SER A 119 -7.27 12.85 9.08
N PRO A 120 -8.00 12.65 10.19
CA PRO A 120 -8.57 11.36 10.54
C PRO A 120 -9.50 10.78 9.47
N ILE A 121 -10.11 11.63 8.64
CA ILE A 121 -11.02 11.22 7.55
C ILE A 121 -10.24 10.41 6.50
N GLY A 122 -9.09 10.93 6.04
CA GLY A 122 -8.24 10.21 5.08
C GLY A 122 -7.76 8.87 5.64
N THR A 123 -7.25 8.88 6.88
CA THR A 123 -6.81 7.66 7.55
C THR A 123 -7.93 6.63 7.68
N ALA A 124 -9.14 7.04 8.10
CA ALA A 124 -10.29 6.16 8.23
C ALA A 124 -10.74 5.57 6.88
N PHE A 125 -10.71 6.39 5.81
CA PHE A 125 -11.06 5.96 4.47
C PHE A 125 -10.16 4.82 3.98
N PHE A 126 -8.84 4.99 4.06
CA PHE A 126 -7.89 3.98 3.63
C PHE A 126 -7.91 2.74 4.54
N LYS A 127 -8.05 2.93 5.84
CA LYS A 127 -8.16 1.83 6.81
C LYS A 127 -9.38 0.93 6.56
N SER A 128 -10.49 1.50 6.09
CA SER A 128 -11.69 0.71 5.73
C SER A 128 -11.46 -0.22 4.53
N ARG A 129 -10.34 -0.06 3.82
CA ARG A 129 -9.92 -0.85 2.65
C ARG A 129 -8.66 -1.68 2.91
N ASP A 130 -8.32 -1.90 4.18
CA ASP A 130 -7.10 -2.62 4.61
C ASP A 130 -5.80 -1.96 4.12
N LEU A 131 -5.83 -0.65 3.96
CA LEU A 131 -4.70 0.19 3.61
C LEU A 131 -4.40 1.16 4.76
N ASN A 132 -3.15 1.56 4.91
CA ASN A 132 -2.74 2.56 5.89
C ASN A 132 -2.13 3.76 5.17
N LEU A 133 -2.78 4.92 5.26
CA LEU A 133 -2.22 6.16 4.77
C LEU A 133 -1.18 6.67 5.78
N ILE A 134 0.09 6.58 5.44
CA ILE A 134 1.21 6.99 6.30
C ILE A 134 1.33 8.51 6.30
N SER A 135 1.41 9.09 5.11
CA SER A 135 1.58 10.52 4.93
C SER A 135 1.15 11.00 3.54
N ALA A 136 0.93 12.30 3.44
CA ALA A 136 0.77 13.00 2.19
C ALA A 136 1.84 14.10 2.12
N GLU A 137 2.58 14.19 1.02
CA GLU A 137 3.51 15.29 0.77
C GLU A 137 2.74 16.60 0.52
N ASP A 138 3.43 17.72 0.59
CA ASP A 138 2.84 19.01 0.24
C ASP A 138 2.54 19.06 -1.26
N VAL A 139 1.45 19.77 -1.60
CA VAL A 139 1.11 20.01 -3.00
C VAL A 139 2.19 20.84 -3.67
N THR A 140 2.76 20.33 -4.73
CA THR A 140 3.74 21.04 -5.56
C THR A 140 3.10 21.52 -6.85
N VAL A 141 3.32 22.77 -7.19
CA VAL A 141 2.80 23.37 -8.44
C VAL A 141 3.88 23.33 -9.51
N ILE A 142 3.55 22.71 -10.62
CA ILE A 142 4.43 22.62 -11.79
C ILE A 142 3.73 23.28 -12.96
N ASN A 143 4.29 24.39 -13.43
CA ASN A 143 3.80 25.09 -14.59
C ASN A 143 4.54 24.60 -15.82
N GLN A 144 3.83 24.06 -16.78
CA GLN A 144 4.40 23.52 -18.01
C GLN A 144 3.73 24.16 -19.24
N TRP A 145 4.49 24.27 -20.30
CA TRP A 145 3.97 24.57 -21.63
C TRP A 145 3.85 23.25 -22.38
N ASP A 146 2.70 23.03 -22.98
CA ASP A 146 2.57 21.91 -23.91
C ASP A 146 3.31 22.20 -25.24
N GLU A 147 3.44 21.19 -26.09
CA GLU A 147 4.07 21.32 -27.40
C GLU A 147 3.38 22.37 -28.30
N THR A 148 2.14 22.68 -28.01
CA THR A 148 1.32 23.67 -28.74
C THR A 148 1.34 25.05 -28.09
N LYS A 149 2.25 25.28 -27.12
CA LYS A 149 2.41 26.53 -26.36
C LYS A 149 1.19 26.89 -25.50
N ASN A 150 0.34 25.92 -25.13
CA ASN A 150 -0.69 26.15 -24.15
C ASN A 150 -0.09 25.99 -22.76
N TYR A 151 -0.53 26.85 -21.84
CA TYR A 151 -0.13 26.80 -20.45
C TYR A 151 -0.92 25.72 -19.72
N LEU A 152 -0.19 24.81 -19.10
CA LEU A 152 -0.76 23.76 -18.24
C LEU A 152 -0.30 24.01 -16.80
N CYS A 153 -1.24 24.16 -15.91
CA CYS A 153 -0.99 24.16 -14.49
C CYS A 153 -1.20 22.77 -13.93
N ARG A 154 -0.19 22.21 -13.28
CA ARG A 154 -0.21 20.88 -12.71
C ARG A 154 0.06 20.98 -11.22
N TYR A 155 -0.86 20.45 -10.42
CA TYR A 155 -0.74 20.28 -8.99
C TYR A 155 -0.42 18.83 -8.70
N THR A 156 0.76 18.58 -8.15
CA THR A 156 1.25 17.23 -7.85
C THR A 156 1.20 17.00 -6.35
N LEU A 157 0.53 15.93 -5.95
CA LEU A 157 0.47 15.43 -4.59
C LEU A 157 0.99 14.00 -4.57
N LYS A 158 1.76 13.63 -3.55
CA LYS A 158 2.19 12.25 -3.35
C LYS A 158 1.63 11.69 -2.06
N LEU A 159 1.10 10.48 -2.15
CA LEU A 159 0.53 9.73 -1.04
C LEU A 159 1.41 8.51 -0.75
N HIS A 160 1.80 8.37 0.51
CA HIS A 160 2.52 7.22 1.03
C HIS A 160 1.51 6.26 1.66
N ILE A 161 1.26 5.14 1.01
CA ILE A 161 0.24 4.17 1.41
C ILE A 161 0.91 2.84 1.72
N GLU A 162 0.74 2.36 2.94
CA GLU A 162 1.23 1.05 3.37
C GLU A 162 0.15 0.00 3.16
N GLN A 163 0.58 -1.14 2.65
CA GLN A 163 -0.24 -2.33 2.50
C GLN A 163 0.44 -3.53 3.16
N ARG A 164 -0.33 -4.35 3.86
CA ARG A 164 0.13 -5.64 4.34
C ARG A 164 -0.24 -6.72 3.34
N PHE A 165 0.77 -7.38 2.82
CA PHE A 165 0.60 -8.59 2.04
C PHE A 165 0.65 -9.80 2.96
N GLU A 166 -0.31 -10.70 2.82
CA GLU A 166 -0.34 -11.97 3.53
C GLU A 166 -0.45 -13.11 2.53
N LEU A 167 0.45 -14.07 2.66
CA LEU A 167 0.46 -15.29 1.89
C LEU A 167 0.38 -16.46 2.86
N SER A 168 -0.57 -17.36 2.64
CA SER A 168 -0.69 -18.58 3.41
C SER A 168 -0.34 -19.77 2.51
N THR A 169 0.67 -20.53 2.90
CA THR A 169 1.12 -21.72 2.17
C THR A 169 0.93 -22.93 3.06
N PRO A 170 0.23 -23.98 2.60
CA PRO A 170 0.21 -25.25 3.31
C PRO A 170 1.63 -25.80 3.32
N ILE A 171 2.04 -26.32 4.46
CA ILE A 171 3.34 -26.95 4.60
C ILE A 171 3.12 -28.37 5.04
N ASP A 172 3.76 -29.31 4.31
CA ASP A 172 3.86 -30.69 4.75
C ASP A 172 4.83 -30.76 5.91
N TYR A 173 4.34 -31.06 7.09
CA TYR A 173 5.12 -31.02 8.30
C TYR A 173 5.36 -32.34 8.98
N PHE A 174 6.44 -32.32 9.74
CA PHE A 174 6.83 -33.32 10.70
C PHE A 174 5.65 -33.84 11.49
N THR A 175 5.30 -35.06 11.28
CA THR A 175 4.23 -35.73 12.01
C THR A 175 4.62 -36.08 13.45
N ARG A 176 5.92 -36.02 13.80
CA ARG A 176 6.38 -36.34 15.13
C ARG A 176 7.76 -35.76 15.44
N VAL A 177 7.85 -34.89 16.44
CA VAL A 177 9.12 -34.52 17.10
C VAL A 177 9.24 -35.37 18.36
N ARG A 178 10.22 -36.27 18.41
CA ARG A 178 10.53 -37.05 19.59
C ARG A 178 11.75 -36.45 20.30
N VAL A 179 11.53 -35.67 21.35
CA VAL A 179 12.60 -35.21 22.23
C VAL A 179 12.96 -36.37 23.15
N LYS A 180 14.14 -36.99 22.93
CA LYS A 180 14.56 -38.17 23.71
C LYS A 180 15.00 -37.86 25.14
N SER A 181 15.61 -36.71 25.38
CA SER A 181 15.88 -36.22 26.75
C SER A 181 16.41 -34.78 26.69
N VAL A 182 15.93 -33.93 27.58
CA VAL A 182 16.57 -32.67 27.92
C VAL A 182 17.07 -32.83 29.36
N ARG A 183 18.38 -32.94 29.54
CA ARG A 183 18.97 -32.81 30.87
C ARG A 183 19.37 -31.37 31.09
N ALA A 184 18.70 -30.70 32.01
CA ALA A 184 19.15 -29.40 32.50
C ALA A 184 20.42 -29.62 33.37
N HIS A 185 21.52 -29.01 32.96
CA HIS A 185 22.71 -28.97 33.80
C HIS A 185 22.59 -27.85 34.81
N THR A 186 22.78 -28.21 36.07
CA THR A 186 23.14 -27.26 37.10
C THR A 186 24.63 -26.88 36.94
N PRO A 187 25.00 -25.62 37.22
CA PRO A 187 26.37 -25.13 36.99
C PRO A 187 27.47 -25.90 37.74
N GLU A 188 27.11 -26.67 38.73
CA GLU A 188 28.08 -27.39 39.61
C GLU A 188 28.64 -28.67 38.98
N THR A 189 28.02 -29.23 37.92
CA THR A 189 28.47 -30.47 37.29
C THR A 189 29.36 -30.27 36.06
N ARG A 190 29.87 -29.06 35.82
CA ARG A 190 30.58 -28.69 34.58
C ARG A 190 31.95 -29.28 34.37
N GLN A 191 32.51 -30.00 35.35
CA GLN A 191 33.96 -30.33 35.26
C GLN A 191 34.26 -31.69 34.62
N ASN A 192 33.32 -32.59 34.36
CA ASN A 192 33.70 -33.93 33.96
C ASN A 192 32.78 -34.66 32.94
N GLU A 193 31.95 -33.98 32.17
CA GLU A 193 31.14 -34.69 31.13
C GLU A 193 31.44 -34.20 29.71
N PRO A 194 31.58 -35.13 28.75
CA PRO A 194 31.78 -34.78 27.33
C PRO A 194 30.52 -34.11 26.78
N GLY A 195 30.76 -33.13 25.96
CA GLY A 195 29.80 -32.18 25.43
C GLY A 195 28.50 -32.77 24.90
N TYR A 196 27.45 -31.92 25.03
CA TYR A 196 26.11 -32.25 24.56
C TYR A 196 26.03 -32.43 23.06
N LEU A 197 25.57 -33.58 22.66
CA LEU A 197 25.01 -33.80 21.31
C LEU A 197 23.48 -33.71 21.43
N LEU A 198 22.91 -32.60 20.94
CA LEU A 198 21.49 -32.58 20.56
C LEU A 198 21.34 -33.48 19.35
N THR A 199 20.89 -34.70 19.56
CA THR A 199 20.45 -35.57 18.45
C THR A 199 18.95 -35.31 18.23
N GLU A 200 18.63 -34.44 17.29
CA GLU A 200 17.30 -34.39 16.71
C GLU A 200 17.15 -35.58 15.74
N ASN A 201 16.42 -36.58 16.14
CA ASN A 201 15.94 -37.59 15.21
C ASN A 201 14.63 -37.10 14.60
N VAL A 202 14.71 -36.65 13.37
CA VAL A 202 13.55 -36.34 12.53
C VAL A 202 13.21 -37.59 11.74
N ASP A 203 12.20 -38.33 12.22
CA ASP A 203 11.66 -39.46 11.44
C ASP A 203 10.66 -38.92 10.41
N ASN A 204 11.11 -38.81 9.15
CA ASN A 204 10.22 -38.62 8.00
C ASN A 204 9.61 -40.00 7.65
N ASN A 205 8.43 -40.31 8.16
CA ASN A 205 7.64 -41.42 7.65
C ASN A 205 6.74 -40.89 6.52
N HIS A 206 7.21 -41.02 5.29
CA HIS A 206 6.35 -41.05 4.11
C HIS A 206 5.75 -42.44 3.99
N THR A 207 4.47 -42.56 4.22
CA THR A 207 3.60 -43.62 3.65
C THR A 207 2.38 -42.94 3.08
#